data_58934d8aaafed95258426eaf09caed43
#
_entry.id   58934d8aaafed95258426eaf09caed43
#
_cell.length_a   1.000
_cell.length_b   1.000
_cell.length_c   1.000
_cell.angle_alpha   90.00
_cell.angle_beta   90.00
_cell.angle_gamma   90.00
#
_symmetry.space_group_name_H-M   'P 1'
#
loop_
_entity.id
_entity.type
_entity.pdbx_description
1 polymer ?
#
loop_
_entity_poly.entity_id
_entity_poly.type
_entity_poly.pdbx_seq_one_letter_code
_entity_poly.pdbx_strand_id
1 'polypeptide(L)'
;VGANRNNNPRMFAKLGADTGFDAIHDSAVAGAMNRFFGRLDLEGALTKTIVYNLNPRDNELMVTNAYNFNDGSVPGKMQYGAAWWFLDQKTGMENQLNALSALGLLSRFVGMLTDSRSFLSYPRHEYFRRILCNVLGSEIESGEIPVSELPFVGKMVEDISYNNARSYFNFKL
;
A
#
# COMPACT_ATOMS: atom_id res chain seq x y z
N VAL A 1 -3.21 -6.74 8.71
CA VAL A 1 -2.16 -7.44 9.45
C VAL A 1 -1.58 -6.52 10.51
N GLY A 2 -1.56 -6.94 11.77
CA GLY A 2 -1.32 -6.07 12.92
C GLY A 2 0.14 -5.94 13.35
N ALA A 3 0.33 -5.28 14.49
CA ALA A 3 1.61 -5.15 15.20
C ALA A 3 1.59 -5.96 16.49
N ASN A 4 2.76 -6.23 17.04
CA ASN A 4 2.89 -6.60 18.44
C ASN A 4 2.63 -5.35 19.29
N ARG A 5 1.50 -5.34 19.98
CA ARG A 5 1.05 -4.19 20.75
C ARG A 5 1.57 -4.21 22.17
N ASN A 6 1.95 -3.02 22.68
CA ASN A 6 2.28 -2.83 24.09
C ASN A 6 3.39 -3.77 24.59
N ASN A 7 4.47 -3.89 23.83
CA ASN A 7 5.57 -4.84 24.11
C ASN A 7 6.33 -4.55 25.42
N ASN A 8 6.18 -3.34 25.97
CA ASN A 8 6.77 -2.98 27.24
C ASN A 8 5.66 -2.82 28.30
N PRO A 9 5.36 -3.87 29.10
CA PRO A 9 4.26 -3.82 30.07
C PRO A 9 4.42 -2.72 31.12
N ARG A 10 5.68 -2.41 31.53
CA ARG A 10 5.94 -1.33 32.49
C ARG A 10 5.57 0.04 31.93
N MET A 11 5.89 0.29 30.66
CA MET A 11 5.53 1.55 30.01
C MET A 11 4.06 1.62 29.67
N PHE A 12 3.44 0.50 29.28
CA PHE A 12 1.99 0.41 29.09
C PHE A 12 1.22 0.75 30.39
N ALA A 13 1.65 0.18 31.53
CA ALA A 13 1.04 0.50 32.81
C ALA A 13 1.19 1.97 33.21
N LYS A 14 2.28 2.62 32.79
CA LYS A 14 2.57 4.02 33.11
C LYS A 14 1.86 5.02 32.17
N LEU A 15 1.77 4.72 30.88
CA LEU A 15 1.41 5.68 29.83
C LEU A 15 0.12 5.29 29.06
N GLY A 16 -0.31 4.03 29.17
CA GLY A 16 -1.44 3.51 28.39
C GLY A 16 -1.07 3.06 26.97
N ALA A 17 -2.09 2.79 26.17
CA ALA A 17 -1.97 2.37 24.79
C ALA A 17 -1.57 3.53 23.85
N ASP A 18 -1.06 3.18 22.69
CA ASP A 18 -0.73 4.12 21.59
C ASP A 18 0.33 5.19 21.96
N THR A 19 1.29 4.80 22.77
CA THR A 19 2.37 5.68 23.27
C THR A 19 3.74 5.31 22.72
N GLY A 20 3.81 4.52 21.62
CA GLY A 20 5.07 4.23 20.92
C GLY A 20 5.79 2.95 21.36
N PHE A 21 5.13 2.07 22.13
CA PHE A 21 5.72 0.81 22.60
C PHE A 21 5.16 -0.42 21.85
N ASP A 22 4.94 -0.25 20.57
CA ASP A 22 4.53 -1.32 19.65
C ASP A 22 5.71 -1.73 18.76
N ALA A 23 5.66 -2.93 18.22
CA ALA A 23 6.68 -3.45 17.31
C ALA A 23 6.08 -4.19 16.11
N ILE A 24 6.87 -4.35 15.07
CA ILE A 24 6.56 -5.22 13.94
C ILE A 24 6.44 -6.67 14.46
N HIS A 25 5.45 -7.39 13.97
CA HIS A 25 5.31 -8.83 14.23
C HIS A 25 5.77 -9.67 13.02
N ASP A 26 5.98 -10.94 13.23
CA ASP A 26 6.47 -11.89 12.24
C ASP A 26 5.54 -13.10 12.02
N SER A 27 4.26 -12.95 12.36
CA SER A 27 3.27 -14.03 12.21
C SER A 27 3.11 -14.46 10.75
N ALA A 28 2.96 -15.76 10.52
CA ALA A 28 2.69 -16.31 9.21
C ALA A 28 1.25 -16.01 8.77
N VAL A 29 1.06 -15.10 7.84
CA VAL A 29 -0.26 -14.60 7.45
C VAL A 29 -0.77 -15.15 6.11
N ALA A 30 0.12 -15.56 5.20
CA ALA A 30 -0.23 -15.94 3.83
C ALA A 30 -1.29 -17.03 3.75
N GLY A 31 -1.11 -18.13 4.46
CA GLY A 31 -2.04 -19.25 4.43
C GLY A 31 -3.42 -18.90 4.97
N ALA A 32 -3.50 -18.09 6.02
CA ALA A 32 -4.78 -17.63 6.57
C ALA A 32 -5.49 -16.68 5.59
N MET A 33 -4.76 -15.75 5.01
CA MET A 33 -5.27 -14.78 4.05
C MET A 33 -5.80 -15.47 2.79
N ASN A 34 -5.05 -16.45 2.25
CA ASN A 34 -5.48 -17.21 1.07
C ASN A 34 -6.73 -18.03 1.33
N ARG A 35 -6.84 -18.69 2.47
CA ARG A 35 -8.08 -19.40 2.83
C ARG A 35 -9.26 -18.47 2.99
N PHE A 36 -9.06 -17.31 3.60
CA PHE A 36 -10.11 -16.32 3.82
C PHE A 36 -10.61 -15.75 2.49
N PHE A 37 -9.71 -15.26 1.64
CA PHE A 37 -10.09 -14.69 0.35
C PHE A 37 -10.63 -15.77 -0.59
N GLY A 38 -10.00 -16.95 -0.65
CA GLY A 38 -10.47 -18.05 -1.46
C GLY A 38 -11.87 -18.52 -1.10
N ARG A 39 -12.23 -18.49 0.19
CA ARG A 39 -13.60 -18.80 0.63
C ARG A 39 -14.58 -17.73 0.16
N LEU A 40 -14.28 -16.46 0.34
CA LEU A 40 -15.14 -15.36 -0.10
C LEU A 40 -15.29 -15.33 -1.62
N ASP A 41 -14.22 -15.59 -2.35
CA ASP A 41 -14.22 -15.61 -3.81
C ASP A 41 -15.10 -16.76 -4.34
N LEU A 42 -14.93 -17.97 -3.79
CA LEU A 42 -15.73 -19.15 -4.13
C LEU A 42 -17.25 -18.93 -3.92
N GLU A 43 -17.60 -18.16 -2.91
CA GLU A 43 -19.00 -17.81 -2.60
C GLU A 43 -19.51 -16.58 -3.36
N GLY A 44 -18.71 -15.97 -4.23
CA GLY A 44 -19.06 -14.72 -4.93
C GLY A 44 -19.21 -13.51 -3.99
N ALA A 45 -18.65 -13.60 -2.79
CA ALA A 45 -18.75 -12.58 -1.72
C ALA A 45 -17.51 -11.71 -1.58
N LEU A 46 -16.45 -11.94 -2.36
CA LEU A 46 -15.23 -11.15 -2.30
C LEU A 46 -15.45 -9.77 -2.92
N THR A 47 -15.45 -8.76 -2.08
CA THR A 47 -15.59 -7.35 -2.46
C THR A 47 -14.24 -6.69 -2.74
N LYS A 48 -14.26 -5.43 -3.18
CA LYS A 48 -13.04 -4.59 -3.27
C LYS A 48 -12.32 -4.59 -1.93
N THR A 49 -11.05 -4.95 -1.94
CA THR A 49 -10.27 -5.13 -0.72
C THR A 49 -8.87 -4.54 -0.87
N ILE A 50 -8.42 -3.82 0.16
CA ILE A 50 -7.06 -3.27 0.24
C ILE A 50 -6.36 -3.96 1.40
N VAL A 51 -5.23 -4.62 1.12
CA VAL A 51 -4.42 -5.28 2.14
C VAL A 51 -3.22 -4.44 2.51
N TYR A 52 -2.84 -4.48 3.78
CA TYR A 52 -1.70 -3.76 4.34
C TYR A 52 -0.84 -4.68 5.18
N ASN A 53 0.47 -4.44 5.21
CA ASN A 53 1.41 -5.07 6.13
C ASN A 53 2.17 -4.02 6.95
N LEU A 54 2.83 -4.48 8.00
CA LEU A 54 3.74 -3.70 8.82
C LEU A 54 5.16 -4.24 8.81
N ASN A 55 5.34 -5.50 8.42
CA ASN A 55 6.64 -6.11 8.27
C ASN A 55 7.11 -5.95 6.82
N PRO A 56 8.21 -5.24 6.55
CA PRO A 56 8.68 -4.98 5.17
C PRO A 56 9.03 -6.28 4.42
N ARG A 57 9.38 -7.36 5.11
CA ARG A 57 9.64 -8.67 4.49
C ARG A 57 8.41 -9.28 3.79
N ASP A 58 7.21 -8.78 4.13
CA ASP A 58 5.94 -9.32 3.64
C ASP A 58 5.40 -8.54 2.43
N ASN A 59 6.14 -7.57 1.88
CA ASN A 59 5.68 -6.74 0.76
C ASN A 59 5.30 -7.60 -0.45
N GLU A 60 6.23 -8.42 -0.96
CA GLU A 60 6.01 -9.28 -2.12
C GLU A 60 4.95 -10.36 -1.82
N LEU A 61 4.92 -10.86 -0.59
CA LEU A 61 3.90 -11.80 -0.13
C LEU A 61 2.50 -11.17 -0.23
N MET A 62 2.34 -9.93 0.21
CA MET A 62 1.05 -9.22 0.16
C MET A 62 0.60 -8.95 -1.26
N VAL A 63 1.50 -8.47 -2.12
CA VAL A 63 1.19 -8.25 -3.54
C VAL A 63 0.73 -9.54 -4.19
N THR A 64 1.54 -10.60 -4.14
CA THR A 64 1.24 -11.85 -4.83
C THR A 64 -0.04 -12.51 -4.33
N ASN A 65 -0.29 -12.48 -3.01
CA ASN A 65 -1.51 -13.05 -2.46
C ASN A 65 -2.76 -12.23 -2.83
N ALA A 66 -2.71 -10.90 -2.79
CA ALA A 66 -3.84 -10.06 -3.15
C ALA A 66 -4.18 -10.20 -4.65
N TYR A 67 -3.17 -10.17 -5.50
CA TYR A 67 -3.38 -10.16 -6.94
C TYR A 67 -3.87 -11.49 -7.51
N ASN A 68 -3.77 -12.61 -6.78
CA ASN A 68 -4.41 -13.89 -7.14
C ASN A 68 -5.94 -13.78 -7.25
N PHE A 69 -6.55 -12.77 -6.63
CA PHE A 69 -8.00 -12.61 -6.56
C PHE A 69 -8.52 -11.44 -7.41
N ASN A 70 -7.71 -10.92 -8.34
CA ASN A 70 -8.15 -9.96 -9.34
C ASN A 70 -8.78 -10.71 -10.52
N ASP A 71 -10.10 -10.64 -10.65
CA ASP A 71 -10.93 -11.37 -11.61
C ASP A 71 -11.28 -10.56 -12.88
N GLY A 72 -10.79 -9.33 -12.98
CA GLY A 72 -11.07 -8.42 -14.09
C GLY A 72 -12.43 -7.71 -14.04
N SER A 73 -13.28 -8.00 -13.06
CA SER A 73 -14.60 -7.35 -12.90
C SER A 73 -14.49 -5.87 -12.54
N VAL A 74 -13.47 -5.51 -11.76
CA VAL A 74 -13.17 -4.14 -11.37
C VAL A 74 -11.66 -3.92 -11.50
N PRO A 75 -11.20 -2.84 -12.16
CA PRO A 75 -9.77 -2.53 -12.23
C PRO A 75 -9.15 -2.41 -10.84
N GLY A 76 -8.19 -3.28 -10.53
CA GLY A 76 -7.54 -3.32 -9.23
C GLY A 76 -8.48 -3.63 -8.07
N LYS A 77 -9.42 -4.58 -8.25
CA LYS A 77 -10.36 -5.04 -7.22
C LYS A 77 -9.67 -5.33 -5.89
N MET A 78 -8.58 -6.07 -5.99
CA MET A 78 -7.69 -6.33 -4.85
C MET A 78 -6.47 -5.41 -4.96
N GLN A 79 -6.19 -4.69 -3.90
CA GLN A 79 -5.10 -3.73 -3.82
C GLN A 79 -4.07 -4.17 -2.77
N TYR A 80 -2.81 -3.97 -3.07
CA TYR A 80 -1.77 -3.84 -2.07
C TYR A 80 -1.66 -2.35 -1.73
N GLY A 81 -1.98 -2.00 -0.49
CA GLY A 81 -2.14 -0.62 -0.06
C GLY A 81 -0.82 0.11 0.17
N ALA A 82 -0.92 1.37 0.58
CA ALA A 82 0.23 2.23 0.86
C ALA A 82 1.12 1.66 1.97
N ALA A 83 2.40 1.98 1.92
CA ALA A 83 3.29 1.79 3.05
C ALA A 83 2.70 2.49 4.28
N TRP A 84 2.41 1.71 5.31
CA TRP A 84 1.60 2.14 6.45
C TRP A 84 2.35 1.96 7.77
N TRP A 85 2.11 2.85 8.71
CA TRP A 85 2.64 2.87 10.07
C TRP A 85 4.19 2.79 10.09
N PHE A 86 4.78 1.65 10.47
CA PHE A 86 6.24 1.48 10.49
C PHE A 86 6.89 1.63 9.10
N LEU A 87 6.14 1.39 8.04
CA LEU A 87 6.61 1.51 6.67
C LEU A 87 6.34 2.89 6.06
N ASP A 88 5.61 3.75 6.74
CA ASP A 88 5.22 5.08 6.27
C ASP A 88 6.39 6.08 6.44
N GLN A 89 7.46 5.82 5.71
CA GLN A 89 8.69 6.60 5.61
C GLN A 89 9.35 6.32 4.25
N LYS A 90 10.34 7.11 3.87
CA LYS A 90 10.93 7.09 2.52
C LYS A 90 11.25 5.68 2.04
N THR A 91 12.09 4.95 2.74
CA THR A 91 12.53 3.59 2.32
C THR A 91 11.37 2.59 2.28
N GLY A 92 10.44 2.68 3.23
CA GLY A 92 9.25 1.83 3.25
C GLY A 92 8.34 2.09 2.06
N MET A 93 8.15 3.36 1.67
CA MET A 93 7.38 3.75 0.48
C MET A 93 8.07 3.30 -0.81
N GLU A 94 9.39 3.51 -0.95
CA GLU A 94 10.16 3.06 -2.10
C GLU A 94 10.08 1.54 -2.26
N ASN A 95 10.27 0.78 -1.19
CA ASN A 95 10.19 -0.68 -1.22
C ASN A 95 8.77 -1.18 -1.56
N GLN A 96 7.73 -0.52 -1.04
CA GLN A 96 6.34 -0.85 -1.37
C GLN A 96 6.03 -0.60 -2.84
N LEU A 97 6.44 0.55 -3.39
CA LEU A 97 6.25 0.90 -4.79
C LEU A 97 6.99 -0.08 -5.71
N ASN A 98 8.24 -0.43 -5.38
CA ASN A 98 9.03 -1.39 -6.13
C ASN A 98 8.40 -2.79 -6.12
N ALA A 99 7.96 -3.29 -4.97
CA ALA A 99 7.28 -4.57 -4.88
C ALA A 99 5.99 -4.59 -5.71
N LEU A 100 5.20 -3.50 -5.64
CA LEU A 100 3.96 -3.36 -6.40
C LEU A 100 4.22 -3.24 -7.92
N SER A 101 5.27 -2.51 -8.32
CA SER A 101 5.67 -2.40 -9.72
C SER A 101 6.12 -3.73 -10.30
N ALA A 102 6.92 -4.49 -9.53
CA ALA A 102 7.48 -5.76 -9.99
C ALA A 102 6.46 -6.91 -10.07
N LEU A 103 5.51 -6.98 -9.14
CA LEU A 103 4.64 -8.16 -8.95
C LEU A 103 3.15 -7.86 -9.05
N GLY A 104 2.77 -6.61 -9.19
CA GLY A 104 1.38 -6.17 -9.26
C GLY A 104 1.11 -5.25 -10.44
N LEU A 105 0.22 -4.28 -10.25
CA LEU A 105 -0.16 -3.31 -11.26
C LEU A 105 -0.11 -1.89 -10.68
N LEU A 106 1.08 -1.30 -10.69
CA LEU A 106 1.33 0.03 -10.13
C LEU A 106 0.38 1.09 -10.70
N SER A 107 0.06 1.04 -11.99
CA SER A 107 -0.83 2.00 -12.65
C SER A 107 -2.25 2.04 -12.07
N ARG A 108 -2.68 1.03 -11.31
CA ARG A 108 -3.99 0.98 -10.63
C ARG A 108 -3.92 1.20 -9.14
N PHE A 109 -2.75 1.52 -8.62
CA PHE A 109 -2.57 1.80 -7.20
C PHE A 109 -3.43 2.99 -6.76
N VAL A 110 -4.14 2.83 -5.63
CA VAL A 110 -5.05 3.87 -5.10
C VAL A 110 -4.34 4.99 -4.34
N GLY A 111 -3.01 4.93 -4.30
CA GLY A 111 -2.20 5.99 -3.71
C GLY A 111 -2.05 5.90 -2.18
N MET A 112 -1.52 6.96 -1.62
CA MET A 112 -1.18 7.10 -0.21
C MET A 112 -2.39 7.54 0.61
N LEU A 113 -2.46 7.04 1.84
CA LEU A 113 -3.30 7.57 2.90
C LEU A 113 -2.40 8.02 4.07
N THR A 114 -2.83 9.00 4.86
CA THR A 114 -2.01 9.52 5.96
C THR A 114 -2.20 8.75 7.27
N ASP A 115 -3.32 8.07 7.43
CA ASP A 115 -3.74 7.43 8.69
C ASP A 115 -3.54 8.36 9.91
N SER A 116 -3.90 9.63 9.76
CA SER A 116 -3.67 10.67 10.75
C SER A 116 -4.95 11.41 11.13
N ARG A 117 -5.03 11.80 12.39
CA ARG A 117 -6.08 12.66 12.94
C ARG A 117 -5.71 14.16 12.92
N SER A 118 -4.55 14.50 12.36
CA SER A 118 -4.05 15.88 12.31
C SER A 118 -4.17 16.46 10.91
N PHE A 119 -4.73 17.66 10.78
CA PHE A 119 -4.73 18.44 9.53
C PHE A 119 -3.31 18.76 9.05
N LEU A 120 -2.33 18.82 9.94
CA LEU A 120 -0.92 19.01 9.58
C LEU A 120 -0.32 17.82 8.82
N SER A 121 -1.05 16.72 8.69
CA SER A 121 -0.61 15.55 7.92
C SER A 121 -0.91 15.63 6.42
N TYR A 122 -1.71 16.60 5.95
CA TYR A 122 -1.99 16.76 4.52
C TYR A 122 -0.73 16.94 3.64
N PRO A 123 0.33 17.66 4.07
CA PRO A 123 1.58 17.73 3.31
C PRO A 123 2.27 16.38 3.07
N ARG A 124 1.91 15.32 3.79
CA ARG A 124 2.43 13.96 3.55
C ARG A 124 2.01 13.39 2.20
N HIS A 125 0.89 13.84 1.62
CA HIS A 125 0.52 13.51 0.24
C HIS A 125 1.52 14.11 -0.76
N GLU A 126 2.04 15.31 -0.53
CA GLU A 126 3.12 15.87 -1.34
C GLU A 126 4.42 15.10 -1.17
N TYR A 127 4.76 14.72 0.06
CA TYR A 127 5.91 13.88 0.35
C TYR A 127 5.87 12.56 -0.43
N PHE A 128 4.72 11.88 -0.41
CA PHE A 128 4.50 10.66 -1.19
C PHE A 128 4.67 10.90 -2.70
N ARG A 129 4.06 11.95 -3.25
CA ARG A 129 4.19 12.26 -4.69
C ARG A 129 5.62 12.53 -5.11
N ARG A 130 6.42 13.17 -4.24
CA ARG A 130 7.86 13.38 -4.49
C ARG A 130 8.62 12.05 -4.55
N ILE A 131 8.32 11.11 -3.65
CA ILE A 131 8.90 9.77 -3.66
C ILE A 131 8.50 9.03 -4.93
N LEU A 132 7.22 9.00 -5.26
CA LEU A 132 6.71 8.35 -6.47
C LEU A 132 7.38 8.89 -7.74
N CYS A 133 7.42 10.22 -7.87
CA CYS A 133 8.07 10.87 -9.02
C CYS A 133 9.59 10.58 -9.05
N ASN A 134 10.24 10.50 -7.89
CA ASN A 134 11.66 10.21 -7.82
C ASN A 134 11.97 8.75 -8.23
N VAL A 135 11.17 7.78 -7.79
CA VAL A 135 11.31 6.37 -8.20
C VAL A 135 11.18 6.26 -9.72
N LEU A 136 10.07 6.71 -10.28
CA LEU A 136 9.80 6.61 -11.72
C LEU A 136 10.74 7.49 -12.56
N GLY A 137 11.12 8.66 -12.06
CA GLY A 137 12.10 9.53 -12.73
C GLY A 137 13.48 8.91 -12.80
N SER A 138 13.92 8.23 -11.74
CA SER A 138 15.19 7.51 -11.74
C SER A 138 15.20 6.34 -12.72
N GLU A 139 14.09 5.63 -12.88
CA GLU A 139 13.94 4.56 -13.89
C GLU A 139 14.01 5.11 -15.33
N ILE A 140 13.50 6.34 -15.56
CA ILE A 140 13.63 7.03 -16.85
C ILE A 140 15.07 7.48 -17.07
N GLU A 141 15.70 8.09 -16.06
CA GLU A 141 17.08 8.57 -16.16
C GLU A 141 18.08 7.44 -16.36
N SER A 142 17.86 6.27 -15.76
CA SER A 142 18.68 5.08 -15.95
C SER A 142 18.43 4.36 -17.29
N GLY A 143 17.36 4.72 -18.00
CA GLY A 143 16.97 4.10 -19.26
C GLY A 143 16.16 2.80 -19.11
N GLU A 144 15.71 2.47 -17.91
CA GLU A 144 14.82 1.34 -17.67
C GLU A 144 13.43 1.59 -18.27
N ILE A 145 12.98 2.86 -18.23
CA ILE A 145 11.79 3.34 -18.94
C ILE A 145 12.27 4.29 -20.07
N PRO A 146 11.86 4.06 -21.33
CA PRO A 146 12.21 4.98 -22.41
C PRO A 146 11.71 6.42 -22.16
N VAL A 147 12.52 7.43 -22.45
CA VAL A 147 12.14 8.85 -22.29
C VAL A 147 10.88 9.20 -23.09
N SER A 148 10.62 8.52 -24.22
CA SER A 148 9.39 8.69 -25.00
C SER A 148 8.12 8.39 -24.22
N GLU A 149 8.21 7.58 -23.16
CA GLU A 149 7.07 7.18 -22.31
C GLU A 149 6.78 8.18 -21.18
N LEU A 150 7.54 9.26 -21.07
CA LEU A 150 7.32 10.29 -20.03
C LEU A 150 5.86 10.79 -19.94
N PRO A 151 5.14 11.03 -21.07
CA PRO A 151 3.72 11.42 -20.99
C PRO A 151 2.83 10.33 -20.37
N PHE A 152 3.07 9.07 -20.68
CA PHE A 152 2.35 7.92 -20.10
C PHE A 152 2.63 7.79 -18.61
N VAL A 153 3.90 7.88 -18.21
CA VAL A 153 4.33 7.83 -16.80
C VAL A 153 3.72 9.02 -16.01
N GLY A 154 3.72 10.22 -16.60
CA GLY A 154 3.08 11.40 -15.99
C GLY A 154 1.58 11.17 -15.75
N LYS A 155 0.88 10.58 -16.72
CA LYS A 155 -0.54 10.24 -16.56
C LYS A 155 -0.75 9.19 -15.46
N MET A 156 0.12 8.19 -15.36
CA MET A 156 0.09 7.19 -14.29
C MET A 156 0.29 7.83 -12.91
N VAL A 157 1.20 8.79 -12.78
CA VAL A 157 1.40 9.55 -11.53
C VAL A 157 0.15 10.34 -11.12
N GLU A 158 -0.52 11.00 -12.08
CA GLU A 158 -1.81 11.66 -11.82
C GLU A 158 -2.87 10.67 -11.32
N ASP A 159 -2.97 9.53 -11.98
CA ASP A 159 -3.96 8.50 -11.65
C ASP A 159 -3.72 7.91 -10.26
N ILE A 160 -2.48 7.59 -9.91
CA ILE A 160 -2.11 7.13 -8.57
C ILE A 160 -2.37 8.22 -7.52
N SER A 161 -2.11 9.48 -7.86
CA SER A 161 -2.25 10.60 -6.92
C SER A 161 -3.70 11.00 -6.66
N TYR A 162 -4.64 10.68 -7.57
CA TYR A 162 -6.02 11.16 -7.47
C TYR A 162 -7.06 10.25 -8.14
N ASN A 163 -6.94 9.98 -9.44
CA ASN A 163 -8.03 9.42 -10.23
C ASN A 163 -8.36 7.96 -9.83
N ASN A 164 -7.35 7.17 -9.49
CA ASN A 164 -7.56 5.78 -9.09
C ASN A 164 -8.38 5.69 -7.80
N ALA A 165 -8.06 6.47 -6.78
CA ALA A 165 -8.82 6.49 -5.54
C ALA A 165 -10.25 6.99 -5.77
N ARG A 166 -10.42 8.09 -6.53
CA ARG A 166 -11.74 8.62 -6.89
C ARG A 166 -12.62 7.55 -7.55
N SER A 167 -12.07 6.85 -8.53
CA SER A 167 -12.78 5.81 -9.28
C SER A 167 -13.03 4.56 -8.43
N TYR A 168 -12.01 4.09 -7.71
CA TYR A 168 -12.09 2.89 -6.88
C TYR A 168 -13.15 3.00 -5.78
N PHE A 169 -13.20 4.13 -5.08
CA PHE A 169 -14.16 4.38 -3.99
C PHE A 169 -15.48 4.98 -4.48
N ASN A 170 -15.58 5.33 -5.77
CA ASN A 170 -16.75 5.97 -6.35
C ASN A 170 -17.16 7.26 -5.60
N PHE A 171 -16.18 8.10 -5.24
CA PHE A 171 -16.45 9.37 -4.60
C PHE A 171 -17.23 10.30 -5.53
N LYS A 172 -18.35 10.80 -5.06
CA LYS A 172 -19.12 11.87 -5.71
C LYS A 172 -18.54 13.20 -5.23
N LEU A 173 -17.64 13.76 -6.02
CA LEU A 173 -17.02 15.07 -5.78
C LEU A 173 -17.61 16.08 -6.71
#